data_bb17f618a7e3d784c0c7538e35b63ca7
#
_entry.id   bb17f618a7e3d784c0c7538e35b63ca7
#
_cell.length_a   1.000
_cell.length_b   1.000
_cell.length_c   1.000
_cell.angle_alpha   90.00
_cell.angle_beta   90.00
_cell.angle_gamma   90.00
#
_symmetry.space_group_name_H-M   'P 1'
#
loop_
_entity.id
_entity.type
_entity.pdbx_description
1 polymer ?
#
loop_
_entity_poly.entity_id
_entity_poly.type
_entity_poly.pdbx_seq_one_letter_code
_entity_poly.pdbx_strand_id
1 'polypeptide(L)'
;MNQNNAIGSNPLLMPKPRVALLVNLVAPSREGVYKHLATALDLLILHGGMERNRTYWSRVEVNGASGRRIAGWQLSLTKRERGEAFDHWFLHLEPGYINELVRGQPDAVITDEMGFRTLVGLAYGTCFRKPVWVWWGGTLRTERRVGYFRRLVRKVVARWAKRWISYGRTSTEYLLTLGIPRERILQVQNCVDETWYEAPAEPALNLRPRPLVLHVGRMVAGKGIAELLRAAARLQQEGLTFSTVLVGDGCDSTKLQRLAAELRLDNIHFHSAQPPKAMPAFYRSADVLIFPTMEDVWGLVANEAILSGVPVLCSRYAGCAPELFDPECIFDPADEEQFVAALRRAVRGQLPRADKSRLRSSAEVGDLIANTVLASCAPRRSTKPRVEPDTVQDSVVSN
;
A
#
# COMPACT_ATOMS: atom_id res chain seq x y z
N MET A 1 -1.57 66.94 1.64
CA MET A 1 -1.46 65.77 0.78
C MET A 1 -1.13 64.56 1.66
N ASN A 2 -2.14 63.89 2.13
CA ASN A 2 -1.99 62.68 2.99
C ASN A 2 -2.04 61.47 2.07
N GLN A 3 -0.96 60.73 1.98
CA GLN A 3 -0.92 59.38 1.39
C GLN A 3 -1.24 58.39 2.50
N ASN A 4 -2.44 57.82 2.47
CA ASN A 4 -2.83 56.69 3.26
C ASN A 4 -2.09 55.42 2.79
N ASN A 5 -1.15 54.93 3.59
CA ASN A 5 -0.59 53.61 3.45
C ASN A 5 -1.68 52.57 3.83
N ALA A 6 -2.30 52.00 2.83
CA ALA A 6 -3.10 50.75 3.03
C ALA A 6 -2.13 49.60 3.26
N ILE A 7 -1.93 49.22 4.51
CA ILE A 7 -1.26 47.98 4.90
C ILE A 7 -2.19 46.86 4.44
N GLY A 8 -1.82 46.21 3.33
CA GLY A 8 -2.48 45.02 2.88
C GLY A 8 -2.37 43.93 3.99
N SER A 9 -3.50 43.59 4.56
CA SER A 9 -3.63 42.44 5.48
C SER A 9 -3.28 41.18 4.72
N ASN A 10 -2.08 40.69 4.96
CA ASN A 10 -1.65 39.35 4.55
C ASN A 10 -2.66 38.35 5.12
N PRO A 11 -3.35 37.51 4.33
CA PRO A 11 -4.27 36.54 4.88
C PRO A 11 -3.47 35.63 5.81
N LEU A 12 -3.76 35.69 7.11
CA LEU A 12 -3.20 34.84 8.15
C LEU A 12 -3.35 33.39 7.68
N LEU A 13 -2.23 32.78 7.26
CA LEU A 13 -2.17 31.35 6.96
C LEU A 13 -2.58 30.63 8.26
N MET A 14 -3.80 30.10 8.29
CA MET A 14 -4.26 29.27 9.41
C MET A 14 -3.24 28.15 9.61
N PRO A 15 -2.81 27.88 10.84
CA PRO A 15 -1.85 26.83 11.10
C PRO A 15 -2.40 25.49 10.59
N LYS A 16 -1.56 24.73 9.88
CA LYS A 16 -1.94 23.41 9.38
C LYS A 16 -2.35 22.51 10.56
N PRO A 17 -3.46 21.76 10.45
CA PRO A 17 -3.82 20.79 11.48
C PRO A 17 -2.72 19.76 11.65
N ARG A 18 -2.38 19.45 12.91
CA ARG A 18 -1.40 18.43 13.24
C ARG A 18 -2.03 17.06 13.10
N VAL A 19 -1.44 16.19 12.29
CA VAL A 19 -1.91 14.81 12.07
C VAL A 19 -0.80 13.83 12.41
N ALA A 20 -1.08 12.90 13.34
CA ALA A 20 -0.16 11.82 13.65
C ALA A 20 -0.44 10.62 12.73
N LEU A 21 0.58 10.16 12.02
CA LEU A 21 0.56 8.94 11.22
C LEU A 21 1.33 7.83 11.95
N LEU A 22 0.64 6.78 12.38
CA LEU A 22 1.19 5.66 13.13
C LEU A 22 1.45 4.49 12.18
N VAL A 23 2.72 4.17 11.94
CA VAL A 23 3.15 3.10 11.02
C VAL A 23 4.20 2.19 11.69
N ASN A 24 4.36 0.95 11.22
CA ASN A 24 5.45 0.10 11.68
C ASN A 24 6.80 0.58 11.15
N LEU A 25 6.83 0.98 9.88
CA LEU A 25 8.02 1.53 9.22
C LEU A 25 7.59 2.48 8.10
N VAL A 26 8.48 3.36 7.70
CA VAL A 26 8.28 4.25 6.54
C VAL A 26 8.79 3.53 5.30
N ALA A 27 7.84 3.04 4.48
CA ALA A 27 8.18 2.35 3.23
C ALA A 27 8.61 3.37 2.17
N PRO A 28 9.71 3.14 1.42
CA PRO A 28 10.14 4.03 0.34
C PRO A 28 9.03 4.30 -0.69
N SER A 29 8.24 3.29 -1.02
CA SER A 29 7.10 3.41 -1.94
C SER A 29 6.00 4.37 -1.48
N ARG A 30 5.95 4.70 -0.18
CA ARG A 30 4.97 5.63 0.42
C ARG A 30 5.46 7.06 0.50
N GLU A 31 6.74 7.30 0.20
CA GLU A 31 7.37 8.62 0.32
C GLU A 31 6.60 9.69 -0.44
N GLY A 32 6.21 9.41 -1.69
CA GLY A 32 5.42 10.33 -2.52
C GLY A 32 4.11 10.76 -1.86
N VAL A 33 3.31 9.79 -1.38
CA VAL A 33 2.04 10.07 -0.69
C VAL A 33 2.26 10.89 0.58
N TYR A 34 3.27 10.53 1.40
CA TYR A 34 3.54 11.25 2.64
C TYR A 34 4.05 12.67 2.41
N LYS A 35 4.82 12.92 1.36
CA LYS A 35 5.20 14.27 0.92
C LYS A 35 3.95 15.12 0.63
N HIS A 36 2.98 14.58 -0.13
CA HIS A 36 1.75 15.30 -0.43
C HIS A 36 0.89 15.52 0.82
N LEU A 37 0.80 14.56 1.73
CA LEU A 37 0.16 14.79 3.04
C LEU A 37 0.82 15.95 3.81
N ALA A 38 2.15 16.02 3.81
CA ALA A 38 2.90 17.07 4.52
C ALA A 38 2.76 18.46 3.88
N THR A 39 2.32 18.57 2.62
CA THR A 39 2.01 19.87 2.02
C THR A 39 0.78 20.53 2.64
N ALA A 40 -0.23 19.74 3.02
CA ALA A 40 -1.50 20.22 3.56
C ALA A 40 -1.59 20.12 5.10
N LEU A 41 -0.82 19.24 5.72
CA LEU A 41 -0.89 18.87 7.14
C LEU A 41 0.45 19.13 7.85
N ASP A 42 0.41 19.47 9.15
CA ASP A 42 1.57 19.33 10.05
C ASP A 42 1.69 17.83 10.39
N LEU A 43 2.42 17.07 9.54
CA LEU A 43 2.48 15.63 9.58
C LEU A 43 3.54 15.13 10.54
N LEU A 44 3.11 14.42 11.59
CA LEU A 44 3.97 13.74 12.57
C LEU A 44 3.95 12.23 12.31
N ILE A 45 5.02 11.68 11.76
CA ILE A 45 5.16 10.24 11.48
C ILE A 45 5.78 9.54 12.69
N LEU A 46 5.00 8.67 13.32
CA LEU A 46 5.43 7.84 14.43
C LEU A 46 5.64 6.42 13.93
N HIS A 47 6.88 5.88 14.05
CA HIS A 47 7.22 4.58 13.47
C HIS A 47 8.07 3.72 14.41
N GLY A 48 7.92 2.38 14.36
CA GLY A 48 8.66 1.43 15.20
C GLY A 48 10.11 1.19 14.77
N GLY A 49 10.48 1.57 13.58
CA GLY A 49 11.85 1.43 13.07
C GLY A 49 11.97 0.53 11.85
N MET A 50 13.03 -0.27 11.77
CA MET A 50 13.31 -1.15 10.63
C MET A 50 12.95 -2.60 10.93
N GLU A 51 12.37 -3.31 9.97
CA GLU A 51 12.19 -4.76 10.01
C GLU A 51 13.43 -5.47 9.47
N ARG A 52 13.84 -6.57 10.14
CA ARG A 52 15.06 -7.32 9.76
C ARG A 52 15.04 -7.89 8.34
N ASN A 53 13.87 -8.14 7.78
CA ASN A 53 13.69 -8.66 6.43
C ASN A 53 13.62 -7.58 5.34
N ARG A 54 13.86 -6.30 5.70
CA ARG A 54 13.78 -5.13 4.81
C ARG A 54 15.02 -4.24 4.95
N THR A 55 16.19 -4.86 5.00
CA THR A 55 17.48 -4.20 5.21
C THR A 55 17.84 -3.17 4.13
N TYR A 56 17.28 -3.30 2.94
CA TYR A 56 17.48 -2.37 1.83
C TYR A 56 16.63 -1.10 1.90
N TRP A 57 15.70 -1.03 2.86
CA TRP A 57 14.95 0.19 3.10
C TRP A 57 15.77 1.09 4.03
N SER A 58 16.52 2.03 3.44
CA SER A 58 17.18 3.10 4.20
C SER A 58 16.14 3.92 4.97
N ARG A 59 16.58 4.66 5.99
CA ARG A 59 15.71 5.64 6.66
C ARG A 59 15.16 6.59 5.62
N VAL A 60 13.85 6.54 5.42
CA VAL A 60 13.15 7.48 4.55
C VAL A 60 12.82 8.69 5.40
N GLU A 61 13.45 9.82 5.07
CA GLU A 61 13.08 11.12 5.61
C GLU A 61 12.07 11.76 4.65
N VAL A 62 10.87 12.00 5.15
CA VAL A 62 9.81 12.63 4.35
C VAL A 62 9.94 14.14 4.49
N ASN A 63 10.28 14.82 3.41
CA ASN A 63 10.38 16.27 3.39
C ASN A 63 9.06 16.92 3.82
N GLY A 64 9.14 17.86 4.77
CA GLY A 64 7.98 18.56 5.31
C GLY A 64 7.24 17.82 6.43
N ALA A 65 7.65 16.61 6.80
CA ALA A 65 7.10 15.86 7.93
C ALA A 65 8.11 15.72 9.08
N SER A 66 7.61 15.60 10.32
CA SER A 66 8.41 15.27 11.48
C SER A 66 8.37 13.76 11.72
N GLY A 67 9.51 13.06 11.62
CA GLY A 67 9.63 11.63 11.90
C GLY A 67 10.13 11.36 13.32
N ARG A 68 9.47 10.44 14.06
CA ARG A 68 9.94 9.97 15.37
C ARG A 68 9.88 8.46 15.46
N ARG A 69 11.01 7.86 15.87
CA ARG A 69 11.08 6.44 16.18
C ARG A 69 10.48 6.17 17.54
N ILE A 70 9.57 5.20 17.60
CA ILE A 70 8.92 4.77 18.84
C ILE A 70 9.64 3.55 19.42
N ALA A 71 9.89 3.59 20.73
CA ALA A 71 10.42 2.45 21.45
C ALA A 71 9.35 1.37 21.64
N GLY A 72 9.72 0.10 21.47
CA GLY A 72 8.81 -1.02 21.61
C GLY A 72 9.48 -2.36 21.34
N TRP A 73 8.68 -3.43 21.43
CA TRP A 73 9.10 -4.80 21.18
C TRP A 73 8.54 -5.31 19.86
N GLN A 74 9.39 -5.99 19.11
CA GLN A 74 9.03 -6.65 17.86
C GLN A 74 9.25 -8.15 18.01
N LEU A 75 8.19 -8.93 17.89
CA LEU A 75 8.24 -10.39 17.85
C LEU A 75 8.03 -10.85 16.40
N SER A 76 9.00 -11.62 15.89
CA SER A 76 8.93 -12.24 14.57
C SER A 76 8.32 -13.63 14.70
N LEU A 77 7.28 -13.90 13.92
CA LEU A 77 6.60 -15.19 13.87
C LEU A 77 6.56 -15.71 12.42
N THR A 78 6.90 -16.97 12.23
CA THR A 78 6.87 -17.58 10.90
C THR A 78 5.46 -18.08 10.59
N LYS A 79 4.86 -17.56 9.52
CA LYS A 79 3.63 -18.09 8.96
C LYS A 79 3.96 -19.40 8.25
N ARG A 80 3.33 -20.51 8.65
CA ARG A 80 3.49 -21.81 8.00
C ARG A 80 2.23 -22.21 7.24
N GLU A 81 2.42 -22.85 6.10
CA GLU A 81 1.36 -23.45 5.33
C GLU A 81 1.79 -24.87 4.96
N ARG A 82 0.96 -25.88 5.28
CA ARG A 82 1.27 -27.32 5.10
C ARG A 82 2.62 -27.75 5.71
N GLY A 83 2.99 -27.13 6.86
CA GLY A 83 4.25 -27.44 7.57
C GLY A 83 5.47 -26.65 7.08
N GLU A 84 5.43 -26.04 5.91
CA GLU A 84 6.52 -25.21 5.35
C GLU A 84 6.36 -23.75 5.76
N ALA A 85 7.51 -23.02 5.84
CA ALA A 85 7.52 -21.58 6.04
C ALA A 85 6.94 -20.89 4.80
N PHE A 86 5.82 -20.19 4.97
CA PHE A 86 5.15 -19.49 3.88
C PHE A 86 5.54 -18.02 3.82
N ASP A 87 5.63 -17.36 4.97
CA ASP A 87 6.03 -15.97 5.12
C ASP A 87 6.36 -15.67 6.59
N HIS A 88 6.94 -14.50 6.87
CA HIS A 88 7.13 -13.96 8.21
C HIS A 88 6.12 -12.85 8.49
N TRP A 89 5.58 -12.84 9.70
CA TRP A 89 4.81 -11.72 10.20
C TRP A 89 5.39 -11.23 11.52
N PHE A 90 5.17 -9.97 11.81
CA PHE A 90 5.72 -9.32 12.98
C PHE A 90 4.59 -8.83 13.89
N LEU A 91 4.72 -9.10 15.18
CA LEU A 91 3.88 -8.50 16.20
C LEU A 91 4.64 -7.31 16.78
N HIS A 92 4.07 -6.13 16.61
CA HIS A 92 4.61 -4.90 17.13
C HIS A 92 3.84 -4.47 18.38
N LEU A 93 4.54 -4.33 19.51
CA LEU A 93 4.02 -3.82 20.77
C LEU A 93 4.85 -2.59 21.16
N GLU A 94 4.33 -1.41 20.88
CA GLU A 94 5.06 -0.15 20.98
C GLU A 94 4.28 0.84 21.85
N PRO A 95 4.34 0.70 23.19
CA PRO A 95 3.60 1.57 24.12
C PRO A 95 4.00 3.04 24.04
N GLY A 96 5.18 3.33 23.48
CA GLY A 96 5.65 4.70 23.25
C GLY A 96 4.71 5.56 22.39
N TYR A 97 3.83 4.95 21.58
CA TYR A 97 2.80 5.69 20.85
C TYR A 97 1.89 6.52 21.76
N ILE A 98 1.56 6.00 22.94
CA ILE A 98 0.70 6.71 23.91
C ILE A 98 1.35 8.04 24.33
N ASN A 99 2.62 7.98 24.72
CA ASN A 99 3.35 9.17 25.17
C ASN A 99 3.49 10.21 24.07
N GLU A 100 3.80 9.77 22.84
CA GLU A 100 3.97 10.69 21.71
C GLU A 100 2.64 11.32 21.24
N LEU A 101 1.54 10.60 21.31
CA LEU A 101 0.22 11.15 21.01
C LEU A 101 -0.21 12.18 22.08
N VAL A 102 0.03 11.89 23.36
CA VAL A 102 -0.30 12.81 24.45
C VAL A 102 0.56 14.08 24.39
N ARG A 103 1.86 13.95 24.10
CA ARG A 103 2.78 15.09 23.95
C ARG A 103 2.51 15.91 22.69
N GLY A 104 2.28 15.22 21.56
CA GLY A 104 2.08 15.84 20.26
C GLY A 104 0.72 16.50 20.07
N GLN A 105 -0.28 16.09 20.85
CA GLN A 105 -1.67 16.58 20.80
C GLN A 105 -2.23 16.72 19.36
N PRO A 106 -2.15 15.69 18.50
CA PRO A 106 -2.61 15.82 17.13
C PRO A 106 -4.13 16.08 17.03
N ASP A 107 -4.53 16.79 16.00
CA ASP A 107 -5.93 17.08 15.66
C ASP A 107 -6.63 15.88 15.03
N ALA A 108 -5.86 14.99 14.38
CA ALA A 108 -6.32 13.71 13.87
C ALA A 108 -5.21 12.67 13.94
N VAL A 109 -5.61 11.39 13.88
CA VAL A 109 -4.70 10.25 13.85
C VAL A 109 -5.01 9.39 12.64
N ILE A 110 -3.98 8.99 11.90
CA ILE A 110 -4.07 7.95 10.86
C ILE A 110 -3.25 6.76 11.37
N THR A 111 -3.83 5.57 11.41
CA THR A 111 -3.15 4.34 11.83
C THR A 111 -3.07 3.36 10.67
N ASP A 112 -1.93 2.70 10.50
CA ASP A 112 -1.79 1.61 9.54
C ASP A 112 -2.09 0.26 10.20
N GLU A 113 -2.85 -0.61 9.51
CA GLU A 113 -3.29 -1.94 9.93
C GLU A 113 -4.29 -1.98 11.11
N MET A 114 -4.77 -3.19 11.45
CA MET A 114 -5.65 -3.46 12.62
C MET A 114 -4.86 -4.18 13.70
N GLY A 115 -4.01 -3.46 14.41
CA GLY A 115 -3.12 -3.99 15.46
C GLY A 115 -3.07 -3.10 16.70
N PHE A 116 -2.03 -3.29 17.51
CA PHE A 116 -1.83 -2.58 18.79
C PHE A 116 -1.84 -1.06 18.61
N ARG A 117 -1.09 -0.50 17.63
CA ARG A 117 -1.04 0.95 17.38
C ARG A 117 -2.42 1.53 17.02
N THR A 118 -3.25 0.75 16.30
CA THR A 118 -4.62 1.17 16.00
C THR A 118 -5.50 1.24 17.25
N LEU A 119 -5.38 0.25 18.15
CA LEU A 119 -6.08 0.31 19.43
C LEU A 119 -5.65 1.51 20.25
N VAL A 120 -4.34 1.82 20.30
CA VAL A 120 -3.81 3.03 20.96
C VAL A 120 -4.37 4.31 20.32
N GLY A 121 -4.35 4.40 18.99
CA GLY A 121 -4.91 5.54 18.24
C GLY A 121 -6.40 5.74 18.52
N LEU A 122 -7.18 4.65 18.54
CA LEU A 122 -8.62 4.68 18.84
C LEU A 122 -8.91 5.09 20.28
N ALA A 123 -8.10 4.62 21.26
CA ALA A 123 -8.20 5.03 22.65
C ALA A 123 -7.92 6.53 22.79
N TYR A 124 -6.82 7.02 22.18
CA TYR A 124 -6.52 8.45 22.14
C TYR A 124 -7.66 9.26 21.54
N GLY A 125 -8.14 8.87 20.35
CA GLY A 125 -9.22 9.57 19.66
C GLY A 125 -10.53 9.61 20.47
N THR A 126 -10.80 8.56 21.24
CA THR A 126 -11.98 8.52 22.14
C THR A 126 -11.80 9.45 23.34
N CYS A 127 -10.65 9.39 24.01
CA CYS A 127 -10.36 10.22 25.20
C CYS A 127 -10.31 11.72 24.87
N PHE A 128 -9.69 12.08 23.74
CA PHE A 128 -9.48 13.47 23.36
C PHE A 128 -10.48 13.98 22.29
N ARG A 129 -11.47 13.18 21.93
CA ARG A 129 -12.50 13.49 20.92
C ARG A 129 -11.91 13.85 19.53
N LYS A 130 -10.80 13.21 19.17
CA LYS A 130 -10.11 13.45 17.90
C LYS A 130 -10.50 12.38 16.86
N PRO A 131 -10.62 12.73 15.56
CA PRO A 131 -10.88 11.76 14.50
C PRO A 131 -9.71 10.79 14.33
N VAL A 132 -10.03 9.50 14.16
CA VAL A 132 -9.06 8.44 13.88
C VAL A 132 -9.45 7.75 12.60
N TRP A 133 -8.49 7.63 11.68
CA TRP A 133 -8.59 6.95 10.40
C TRP A 133 -7.76 5.66 10.45
N VAL A 134 -8.37 4.54 10.09
CA VAL A 134 -7.66 3.25 9.98
C VAL A 134 -7.36 2.99 8.51
N TRP A 135 -6.07 2.95 8.16
CA TRP A 135 -5.60 2.66 6.80
C TRP A 135 -5.37 1.17 6.65
N TRP A 136 -6.17 0.52 5.84
CA TRP A 136 -6.23 -0.93 5.74
C TRP A 136 -5.95 -1.45 4.32
N GLY A 137 -5.07 -2.48 4.22
CA GLY A 137 -4.72 -3.11 2.96
C GLY A 137 -5.18 -4.56 2.80
N GLY A 138 -5.53 -5.25 3.91
CA GLY A 138 -5.88 -6.67 3.86
C GLY A 138 -7.11 -6.96 3.00
N THR A 139 -7.08 -8.09 2.30
CA THR A 139 -8.13 -8.56 1.38
C THR A 139 -8.77 -9.85 1.89
N LEU A 140 -9.88 -10.28 1.30
CA LEU A 140 -10.48 -11.59 1.61
C LEU A 140 -9.46 -12.73 1.48
N ARG A 141 -8.56 -12.65 0.51
CA ARG A 141 -7.52 -13.66 0.26
C ARG A 141 -6.45 -13.67 1.35
N THR A 142 -5.90 -12.51 1.70
CA THR A 142 -4.83 -12.40 2.72
C THR A 142 -5.33 -12.67 4.14
N GLU A 143 -6.62 -12.44 4.38
CA GLU A 143 -7.27 -12.60 5.68
C GLU A 143 -7.97 -13.96 5.88
N ARG A 144 -7.99 -14.83 4.86
CA ARG A 144 -8.71 -16.11 4.90
C ARG A 144 -8.26 -17.06 6.01
N ARG A 145 -7.00 -16.99 6.40
CA ARG A 145 -6.37 -17.90 7.38
C ARG A 145 -5.84 -17.18 8.62
N VAL A 146 -6.46 -16.07 9.03
CA VAL A 146 -6.08 -15.41 10.28
C VAL A 146 -6.58 -16.20 11.49
N GLY A 147 -5.71 -16.33 12.51
CA GLY A 147 -6.05 -17.03 13.76
C GLY A 147 -7.16 -16.31 14.54
N TYR A 148 -7.77 -17.04 15.49
CA TYR A 148 -8.92 -16.58 16.28
C TYR A 148 -8.67 -15.23 16.97
N PHE A 149 -7.52 -15.06 17.63
CA PHE A 149 -7.17 -13.83 18.34
C PHE A 149 -7.11 -12.62 17.39
N ARG A 150 -6.50 -12.77 16.23
CA ARG A 150 -6.45 -11.69 15.22
C ARG A 150 -7.84 -11.34 14.69
N ARG A 151 -8.71 -12.35 14.50
CA ARG A 151 -10.12 -12.10 14.12
C ARG A 151 -10.86 -11.31 15.19
N LEU A 152 -10.61 -11.61 16.47
CA LEU A 152 -11.22 -10.87 17.58
C LEU A 152 -10.77 -9.42 17.57
N VAL A 153 -9.45 -9.16 17.44
CA VAL A 153 -8.91 -7.80 17.35
C VAL A 153 -9.53 -7.03 16.17
N ARG A 154 -9.67 -7.69 14.99
CA ARG A 154 -10.32 -7.07 13.84
C ARG A 154 -11.77 -6.70 14.10
N LYS A 155 -12.54 -7.58 14.74
CA LYS A 155 -13.94 -7.28 15.13
C LYS A 155 -14.03 -6.11 16.09
N VAL A 156 -13.13 -6.04 17.08
CA VAL A 156 -13.07 -4.93 18.03
C VAL A 156 -12.75 -3.62 17.31
N VAL A 157 -11.72 -3.61 16.46
CA VAL A 157 -11.34 -2.43 15.69
C VAL A 157 -12.46 -2.02 14.73
N ALA A 158 -13.08 -2.96 14.01
CA ALA A 158 -14.17 -2.68 13.07
C ALA A 158 -15.39 -2.06 13.75
N ARG A 159 -15.72 -2.50 15.00
CA ARG A 159 -16.82 -1.93 15.77
C ARG A 159 -16.50 -0.54 16.35
N TRP A 160 -15.23 -0.30 16.68
CA TRP A 160 -14.81 0.93 17.35
C TRP A 160 -14.46 2.04 16.36
N ALA A 161 -13.74 1.72 15.27
CA ALA A 161 -13.31 2.68 14.27
C ALA A 161 -14.50 3.18 13.43
N LYS A 162 -14.55 4.51 13.22
CA LYS A 162 -15.63 5.16 12.47
C LYS A 162 -15.19 5.63 11.08
N ARG A 163 -13.91 5.63 10.78
CA ARG A 163 -13.33 6.15 9.54
C ARG A 163 -12.24 5.23 9.03
N TRP A 164 -12.27 4.93 7.75
CA TRP A 164 -11.40 3.95 7.11
C TRP A 164 -10.81 4.50 5.83
N ILE A 165 -9.57 4.11 5.55
CA ILE A 165 -8.92 4.28 4.25
C ILE A 165 -8.58 2.88 3.77
N SER A 166 -9.01 2.49 2.57
CA SER A 166 -8.69 1.19 1.97
C SER A 166 -7.73 1.32 0.80
N TYR A 167 -6.86 0.33 0.61
CA TYR A 167 -5.86 0.33 -0.47
C TYR A 167 -6.46 0.19 -1.87
N GLY A 168 -7.73 -0.18 -1.97
CA GLY A 168 -8.40 -0.40 -3.22
C GLY A 168 -9.68 -1.22 -3.04
N ARG A 169 -10.25 -1.66 -4.16
CA ARG A 169 -11.51 -2.40 -4.22
C ARG A 169 -11.50 -3.65 -3.36
N THR A 170 -10.49 -4.51 -3.49
CA THR A 170 -10.41 -5.79 -2.77
C THR A 170 -10.28 -5.62 -1.25
N SER A 171 -9.61 -4.55 -0.79
CA SER A 171 -9.55 -4.19 0.63
C SER A 171 -10.87 -3.62 1.11
N THR A 172 -11.56 -2.83 0.27
CA THR A 172 -12.91 -2.32 0.56
C THR A 172 -13.91 -3.47 0.71
N GLU A 173 -13.89 -4.44 -0.20
CA GLU A 173 -14.73 -5.64 -0.13
C GLU A 173 -14.54 -6.39 1.19
N TYR A 174 -13.29 -6.54 1.65
CA TYR A 174 -13.03 -7.14 2.96
C TYR A 174 -13.63 -6.33 4.10
N LEU A 175 -13.47 -4.99 4.12
CA LEU A 175 -14.04 -4.11 5.15
C LEU A 175 -15.57 -4.21 5.20
N LEU A 176 -16.23 -4.31 4.04
CA LEU A 176 -17.68 -4.52 3.95
C LEU A 176 -18.11 -5.85 4.61
N THR A 177 -17.31 -6.93 4.47
CA THR A 177 -17.62 -8.21 5.15
C THR A 177 -17.49 -8.14 6.68
N LEU A 178 -16.77 -7.15 7.21
CA LEU A 178 -16.71 -6.86 8.65
C LEU A 178 -17.91 -6.02 9.13
N GLY A 179 -18.86 -5.68 8.25
CA GLY A 179 -20.04 -4.87 8.54
C GLY A 179 -19.76 -3.36 8.60
N ILE A 180 -18.65 -2.90 8.02
CA ILE A 180 -18.32 -1.46 7.96
C ILE A 180 -19.10 -0.84 6.80
N PRO A 181 -19.93 0.19 7.06
CA PRO A 181 -20.72 0.85 6.02
C PRO A 181 -19.83 1.53 4.97
N ARG A 182 -20.23 1.48 3.70
CA ARG A 182 -19.44 2.00 2.55
C ARG A 182 -19.09 3.49 2.69
N GLU A 183 -20.00 4.27 3.25
CA GLU A 183 -19.83 5.72 3.49
C GLU A 183 -18.76 6.05 4.54
N ARG A 184 -18.29 5.07 5.31
CA ARG A 184 -17.17 5.23 6.26
C ARG A 184 -15.83 4.88 5.67
N ILE A 185 -15.79 4.43 4.41
CA ILE A 185 -14.58 3.95 3.75
C ILE A 185 -14.19 4.90 2.64
N LEU A 186 -13.04 5.58 2.82
CA LEU A 186 -12.34 6.27 1.75
C LEU A 186 -11.53 5.22 0.98
N GLN A 187 -12.01 4.82 -0.19
CA GLN A 187 -11.23 3.96 -1.06
C GLN A 187 -10.24 4.79 -1.84
N VAL A 188 -8.96 4.48 -1.67
CA VAL A 188 -7.87 5.02 -2.47
C VAL A 188 -7.29 3.90 -3.33
N GLN A 189 -6.35 4.21 -4.20
CA GLN A 189 -5.52 3.22 -4.88
C GLN A 189 -4.15 3.21 -4.23
N ASN A 190 -3.61 2.01 -3.89
CA ASN A 190 -2.25 1.95 -3.41
C ASN A 190 -1.29 2.27 -4.56
N CYS A 191 -0.35 3.17 -4.35
CA CYS A 191 0.54 3.70 -5.38
C CYS A 191 2.00 3.73 -4.91
N VAL A 192 2.90 3.94 -5.84
CA VAL A 192 4.33 4.18 -5.62
C VAL A 192 4.66 5.64 -5.95
N ASP A 193 5.85 6.09 -5.59
CA ASP A 193 6.36 7.37 -6.09
C ASP A 193 6.70 7.19 -7.57
N GLU A 194 5.86 7.73 -8.44
CA GLU A 194 5.94 7.59 -9.89
C GLU A 194 7.21 8.23 -10.47
N THR A 195 7.76 9.25 -9.82
CA THR A 195 8.93 10.01 -10.31
C THR A 195 10.15 9.14 -10.53
N TRP A 196 10.27 8.03 -9.78
CA TRP A 196 11.40 7.09 -9.95
C TRP A 196 11.32 6.29 -11.24
N TYR A 197 10.11 5.97 -11.71
CA TYR A 197 9.86 5.10 -12.87
C TYR A 197 9.65 5.87 -14.16
N GLU A 198 9.30 7.14 -14.06
CA GLU A 198 9.16 8.05 -15.20
C GLU A 198 10.51 8.60 -15.67
N ALA A 199 11.47 8.73 -14.76
CA ALA A 199 12.81 9.19 -15.08
C ALA A 199 13.50 8.22 -16.08
N PRO A 200 14.25 8.73 -17.07
CA PRO A 200 15.04 7.90 -17.95
C PRO A 200 15.99 6.99 -17.15
N ALA A 201 16.03 5.71 -17.47
CA ALA A 201 16.97 4.75 -16.90
C ALA A 201 17.42 3.79 -17.98
N GLU A 202 18.74 3.58 -18.09
CA GLU A 202 19.29 2.56 -18.99
C GLU A 202 18.93 1.15 -18.49
N PRO A 203 18.65 0.21 -19.38
CA PRO A 203 18.41 -1.18 -19.01
C PRO A 203 19.59 -1.77 -18.23
N ALA A 204 19.32 -2.36 -17.07
CA ALA A 204 20.35 -2.99 -16.24
C ALA A 204 20.86 -4.33 -16.82
N LEU A 205 20.05 -4.98 -17.67
CA LEU A 205 20.30 -6.33 -18.16
C LEU A 205 20.21 -6.39 -19.68
N ASN A 206 21.23 -7.02 -20.30
CA ASN A 206 21.21 -7.35 -21.72
C ASN A 206 21.36 -8.86 -21.89
N LEU A 207 20.30 -9.59 -21.60
CA LEU A 207 20.28 -11.06 -21.64
C LEU A 207 19.64 -11.58 -22.92
N ARG A 208 20.09 -12.77 -23.31
CA ARG A 208 19.54 -13.56 -24.41
C ARG A 208 19.33 -15.00 -23.93
N PRO A 209 18.35 -15.73 -24.46
CA PRO A 209 17.38 -15.34 -25.48
C PRO A 209 16.31 -14.34 -25.00
N ARG A 210 15.66 -13.67 -25.94
CA ARG A 210 14.47 -12.85 -25.70
C ARG A 210 13.21 -13.69 -25.98
N PRO A 211 12.06 -13.35 -25.38
CA PRO A 211 11.83 -12.23 -24.46
C PRO A 211 12.45 -12.45 -23.07
N LEU A 212 12.66 -11.34 -22.35
CA LEU A 212 13.07 -11.34 -20.95
C LEU A 212 11.84 -11.27 -20.04
N VAL A 213 11.58 -12.36 -19.35
CA VAL A 213 10.55 -12.51 -18.32
C VAL A 213 11.13 -12.06 -16.99
N LEU A 214 10.54 -11.04 -16.37
CA LEU A 214 10.96 -10.52 -15.08
C LEU A 214 9.98 -10.96 -13.99
N HIS A 215 10.50 -11.36 -12.84
CA HIS A 215 9.76 -11.44 -11.58
C HIS A 215 10.47 -10.62 -10.51
N VAL A 216 9.73 -9.82 -9.77
CA VAL A 216 10.23 -9.00 -8.66
C VAL A 216 9.44 -9.33 -7.40
N GLY A 217 10.15 -9.69 -6.32
CA GLY A 217 9.50 -9.97 -5.05
C GLY A 217 10.34 -10.78 -4.09
N ARG A 218 9.87 -10.90 -2.86
CA ARG A 218 10.53 -11.75 -1.86
C ARG A 218 10.50 -13.21 -2.30
N MET A 219 11.61 -13.92 -2.16
CA MET A 219 11.71 -15.36 -2.47
C MET A 219 11.14 -16.20 -1.32
N VAL A 220 9.79 -16.23 -1.25
CA VAL A 220 9.00 -17.00 -0.28
C VAL A 220 7.86 -17.70 -1.01
N ALA A 221 7.36 -18.80 -0.47
CA ALA A 221 6.33 -19.65 -1.10
C ALA A 221 5.07 -18.87 -1.52
N GLY A 222 4.69 -17.84 -0.74
CA GLY A 222 3.54 -16.98 -1.05
C GLY A 222 3.66 -16.15 -2.32
N LYS A 223 4.81 -16.12 -2.99
CA LYS A 223 5.03 -15.34 -4.23
C LYS A 223 4.94 -16.16 -5.50
N GLY A 224 4.69 -17.49 -5.42
CA GLY A 224 4.40 -18.32 -6.58
C GLY A 224 5.57 -18.53 -7.54
N ILE A 225 6.82 -18.37 -7.05
CA ILE A 225 8.02 -18.47 -7.89
C ILE A 225 8.25 -19.92 -8.32
N ALA A 226 7.96 -20.89 -7.44
CA ALA A 226 8.09 -22.30 -7.79
C ALA A 226 7.14 -22.69 -8.93
N GLU A 227 5.94 -22.16 -8.94
CA GLU A 227 4.95 -22.34 -9.99
C GLU A 227 5.43 -21.71 -11.31
N LEU A 228 6.05 -20.51 -11.24
CA LEU A 228 6.67 -19.87 -12.41
C LEU A 228 7.78 -20.74 -12.99
N LEU A 229 8.66 -21.30 -12.15
CA LEU A 229 9.75 -22.18 -12.62
C LEU A 229 9.22 -23.43 -13.30
N ARG A 230 8.16 -24.07 -12.76
CA ARG A 230 7.54 -25.25 -13.40
C ARG A 230 6.90 -24.90 -14.74
N ALA A 231 6.16 -23.78 -14.77
CA ALA A 231 5.55 -23.31 -16.03
C ALA A 231 6.62 -22.96 -17.09
N ALA A 232 7.73 -22.34 -16.67
CA ALA A 232 8.85 -22.05 -17.56
C ALA A 232 9.49 -23.34 -18.13
N ALA A 233 9.69 -24.35 -17.28
CA ALA A 233 10.22 -25.64 -17.72
C ALA A 233 9.32 -26.36 -18.74
N ARG A 234 7.98 -26.29 -18.54
CA ARG A 234 7.01 -26.81 -19.52
C ARG A 234 7.16 -26.12 -20.87
N LEU A 235 7.26 -24.79 -20.89
CA LEU A 235 7.43 -24.05 -22.15
C LEU A 235 8.78 -24.31 -22.82
N GLN A 236 9.85 -24.48 -22.04
CA GLN A 236 11.16 -24.88 -22.57
C GLN A 236 11.10 -26.27 -23.22
N GLN A 237 10.43 -27.24 -22.61
CA GLN A 237 10.20 -28.57 -23.20
C GLN A 237 9.37 -28.52 -24.49
N GLU A 238 8.49 -27.53 -24.64
CA GLU A 238 7.74 -27.26 -25.89
C GLU A 238 8.59 -26.53 -26.95
N GLY A 239 9.88 -26.26 -26.68
CA GLY A 239 10.81 -25.60 -27.59
C GLY A 239 10.76 -24.07 -27.57
N LEU A 240 10.04 -23.44 -26.62
CA LEU A 240 10.09 -21.98 -26.48
C LEU A 240 11.36 -21.56 -25.75
N THR A 241 12.01 -20.52 -26.26
CA THR A 241 13.24 -19.97 -25.70
C THR A 241 13.00 -18.55 -25.20
N PHE A 242 13.38 -18.28 -23.96
CA PHE A 242 13.28 -16.96 -23.29
C PHE A 242 14.19 -16.94 -22.06
N SER A 243 14.57 -15.76 -21.60
CA SER A 243 15.30 -15.61 -20.34
C SER A 243 14.32 -15.27 -19.20
N THR A 244 14.55 -15.85 -18.02
CA THR A 244 13.77 -15.53 -16.81
C THR A 244 14.71 -14.91 -15.78
N VAL A 245 14.32 -13.76 -15.25
CA VAL A 245 15.06 -13.03 -14.23
C VAL A 245 14.19 -12.92 -12.97
N LEU A 246 14.73 -13.38 -11.85
CA LEU A 246 14.12 -13.32 -10.53
C LEU A 246 14.91 -12.34 -9.67
N VAL A 247 14.28 -11.24 -9.24
CA VAL A 247 14.91 -10.21 -8.41
C VAL A 247 14.30 -10.21 -7.02
N GLY A 248 15.12 -10.46 -6.01
CA GLY A 248 14.69 -10.45 -4.61
C GLY A 248 15.46 -11.45 -3.75
N ASP A 249 15.18 -11.41 -2.44
CA ASP A 249 15.72 -12.33 -1.45
C ASP A 249 14.60 -12.97 -0.63
N GLY A 250 14.92 -14.08 0.03
CA GLY A 250 13.95 -14.73 0.92
C GLY A 250 14.41 -16.11 1.42
N CYS A 251 13.66 -16.69 2.35
CA CYS A 251 14.00 -17.97 2.95
C CYS A 251 13.98 -19.14 1.96
N ASP A 252 13.29 -19.01 0.83
CA ASP A 252 13.21 -20.05 -0.19
C ASP A 252 14.23 -19.91 -1.31
N SER A 253 15.13 -18.89 -1.29
CA SER A 253 16.09 -18.64 -2.37
C SER A 253 16.89 -19.88 -2.77
N THR A 254 17.48 -20.59 -1.82
CA THR A 254 18.25 -21.83 -2.07
C THR A 254 17.36 -22.96 -2.61
N LYS A 255 16.13 -23.09 -2.09
CA LYS A 255 15.16 -24.10 -2.56
C LYS A 255 14.74 -23.83 -4.01
N LEU A 256 14.52 -22.57 -4.36
CA LEU A 256 14.16 -22.17 -5.74
C LEU A 256 15.32 -22.39 -6.73
N GLN A 257 16.57 -22.11 -6.33
CA GLN A 257 17.75 -22.40 -7.15
C GLN A 257 17.92 -23.91 -7.41
N ARG A 258 17.71 -24.75 -6.38
CA ARG A 258 17.71 -26.21 -6.55
C ARG A 258 16.60 -26.66 -7.48
N LEU A 259 15.39 -26.17 -7.31
CA LEU A 259 14.27 -26.49 -8.19
C LEU A 259 14.56 -26.10 -9.65
N ALA A 260 15.16 -24.94 -9.90
CA ALA A 260 15.54 -24.52 -11.24
C ALA A 260 16.57 -25.50 -11.87
N ALA A 261 17.56 -25.96 -11.10
CA ALA A 261 18.54 -26.95 -11.53
C ALA A 261 17.89 -28.33 -11.79
N GLU A 262 17.01 -28.81 -10.91
CA GLU A 262 16.24 -30.06 -11.09
C GLU A 262 15.38 -30.03 -12.36
N LEU A 263 14.77 -28.86 -12.65
CA LEU A 263 13.98 -28.64 -13.87
C LEU A 263 14.84 -28.40 -15.12
N ARG A 264 16.16 -28.34 -14.98
CA ARG A 264 17.12 -28.07 -16.08
C ARG A 264 16.81 -26.79 -16.86
N LEU A 265 16.54 -25.70 -16.12
CA LEU A 265 16.29 -24.39 -16.70
C LEU A 265 17.62 -23.70 -17.05
N ASP A 266 17.90 -23.49 -18.34
CA ASP A 266 19.19 -22.95 -18.81
C ASP A 266 19.32 -21.43 -18.72
N ASN A 267 18.20 -20.72 -18.93
CA ASN A 267 18.17 -19.25 -19.04
C ASN A 267 17.46 -18.60 -17.84
N ILE A 268 17.78 -19.06 -16.63
CA ILE A 268 17.25 -18.52 -15.37
C ILE A 268 18.34 -17.76 -14.61
N HIS A 269 18.04 -16.54 -14.20
CA HIS A 269 18.97 -15.65 -13.52
C HIS A 269 18.39 -15.19 -12.19
N PHE A 270 19.14 -15.43 -11.10
CA PHE A 270 18.76 -14.99 -9.74
C PHE A 270 19.58 -13.76 -9.38
N HIS A 271 18.89 -12.68 -9.04
CA HIS A 271 19.47 -11.45 -8.52
C HIS A 271 18.97 -11.22 -7.10
N SER A 272 19.86 -10.80 -6.21
CA SER A 272 19.50 -10.34 -4.87
C SER A 272 18.54 -9.14 -4.93
N ALA A 273 17.88 -8.85 -3.81
CA ALA A 273 17.05 -7.66 -3.70
C ALA A 273 17.86 -6.40 -4.02
N GLN A 274 17.29 -5.52 -4.82
CA GLN A 274 17.92 -4.29 -5.28
C GLN A 274 17.38 -3.08 -4.54
N PRO A 275 18.17 -2.01 -4.39
CA PRO A 275 17.66 -0.74 -3.88
C PRO A 275 16.53 -0.22 -4.75
N PRO A 276 15.47 0.40 -4.16
CA PRO A 276 14.32 0.88 -4.92
C PRO A 276 14.66 1.76 -6.13
N LYS A 277 15.69 2.60 -5.98
CA LYS A 277 16.17 3.49 -7.08
C LYS A 277 16.84 2.75 -8.25
N ALA A 278 17.30 1.51 -8.06
CA ALA A 278 17.86 0.69 -9.12
C ALA A 278 16.78 -0.09 -9.90
N MET A 279 15.60 -0.28 -9.33
CA MET A 279 14.52 -1.07 -9.91
C MET A 279 14.03 -0.61 -11.28
N PRO A 280 13.94 0.71 -11.59
CA PRO A 280 13.53 1.16 -12.94
C PRO A 280 14.38 0.56 -14.06
N ALA A 281 15.69 0.41 -13.86
CA ALA A 281 16.59 -0.18 -14.85
C ALA A 281 16.33 -1.69 -15.09
N PHE A 282 15.90 -2.43 -14.05
CA PHE A 282 15.48 -3.83 -14.19
C PHE A 282 14.17 -3.95 -14.94
N TYR A 283 13.17 -3.12 -14.61
CA TYR A 283 11.90 -3.11 -15.37
C TYR A 283 12.11 -2.77 -16.85
N ARG A 284 12.93 -1.76 -17.15
CA ARG A 284 13.26 -1.39 -18.55
C ARG A 284 14.02 -2.46 -19.33
N SER A 285 14.65 -3.40 -18.63
CA SER A 285 15.27 -4.56 -19.27
C SER A 285 14.27 -5.61 -19.73
N ALA A 286 13.07 -5.63 -19.15
CA ALA A 286 12.09 -6.70 -19.31
C ALA A 286 11.14 -6.47 -20.49
N ASP A 287 10.75 -7.56 -21.13
CA ASP A 287 9.68 -7.57 -22.13
C ASP A 287 8.31 -7.83 -21.47
N VAL A 288 8.28 -8.50 -20.32
CA VAL A 288 7.07 -8.77 -19.55
C VAL A 288 7.40 -9.01 -18.07
N LEU A 289 6.53 -8.51 -17.17
CA LEU A 289 6.53 -8.87 -15.75
C LEU A 289 5.55 -10.02 -15.51
N ILE A 290 6.00 -11.06 -14.82
CA ILE A 290 5.13 -12.13 -14.31
C ILE A 290 4.99 -11.97 -12.81
N PHE A 291 3.75 -11.75 -12.35
CA PHE A 291 3.40 -11.57 -10.95
C PHE A 291 2.50 -12.71 -10.44
N PRO A 292 3.07 -13.91 -10.14
CA PRO A 292 2.33 -15.14 -9.86
C PRO A 292 1.99 -15.30 -8.39
N THR A 293 1.82 -14.20 -7.65
CA THR A 293 1.62 -14.25 -6.20
C THR A 293 0.41 -15.11 -5.80
N MET A 294 0.55 -15.91 -4.74
CA MET A 294 -0.53 -16.69 -4.12
C MET A 294 -1.39 -15.85 -3.19
N GLU A 295 -0.84 -14.75 -2.70
CA GLU A 295 -1.55 -13.71 -1.95
C GLU A 295 -0.73 -12.41 -1.94
N ASP A 296 -1.40 -11.29 -2.18
CA ASP A 296 -0.84 -9.97 -1.97
C ASP A 296 -1.97 -8.99 -1.62
N VAL A 297 -1.68 -8.05 -0.73
CA VAL A 297 -2.66 -7.02 -0.35
C VAL A 297 -2.92 -6.04 -1.50
N TRP A 298 -1.90 -5.83 -2.35
CA TRP A 298 -1.99 -4.99 -3.56
C TRP A 298 -1.07 -5.53 -4.65
N GLY A 299 0.25 -5.43 -4.48
CA GLY A 299 1.26 -5.80 -5.45
C GLY A 299 1.83 -4.58 -6.16
N LEU A 300 2.57 -3.73 -5.43
CA LEU A 300 3.17 -2.50 -5.97
C LEU A 300 4.09 -2.73 -7.17
N VAL A 301 4.68 -3.92 -7.30
CA VAL A 301 5.49 -4.32 -8.47
C VAL A 301 4.70 -4.20 -9.79
N ALA A 302 3.37 -4.34 -9.73
CA ALA A 302 2.51 -4.12 -10.89
C ALA A 302 2.46 -2.65 -11.28
N ASN A 303 2.33 -1.72 -10.31
CA ASN A 303 2.40 -0.28 -10.56
C ASN A 303 3.76 0.09 -11.17
N GLU A 304 4.85 -0.44 -10.60
CA GLU A 304 6.23 -0.19 -11.04
C GLU A 304 6.45 -0.62 -12.50
N ALA A 305 5.96 -1.81 -12.86
CA ALA A 305 6.02 -2.32 -14.23
C ALA A 305 5.20 -1.47 -15.20
N ILE A 306 3.95 -1.11 -14.83
CA ILE A 306 3.07 -0.27 -15.66
C ILE A 306 3.72 1.10 -15.90
N LEU A 307 4.25 1.74 -14.86
CA LEU A 307 4.96 3.02 -14.96
C LEU A 307 6.19 2.93 -15.87
N SER A 308 6.88 1.79 -15.85
CA SER A 308 8.02 1.49 -16.72
C SER A 308 7.63 1.09 -18.15
N GLY A 309 6.33 0.98 -18.46
CA GLY A 309 5.81 0.59 -19.78
C GLY A 309 5.88 -0.91 -20.07
N VAL A 310 6.07 -1.75 -19.04
CA VAL A 310 6.22 -3.20 -19.16
C VAL A 310 4.86 -3.89 -19.04
N PRO A 311 4.45 -4.74 -20.00
CA PRO A 311 3.27 -5.57 -19.88
C PRO A 311 3.33 -6.48 -18.65
N VAL A 312 2.18 -6.74 -18.04
CA VAL A 312 2.10 -7.52 -16.80
C VAL A 312 1.14 -8.70 -16.96
N LEU A 313 1.61 -9.90 -16.63
CA LEU A 313 0.74 -11.05 -16.36
C LEU A 313 0.55 -11.18 -14.86
N CYS A 314 -0.66 -10.93 -14.37
CA CYS A 314 -0.98 -10.75 -12.97
C CYS A 314 -1.81 -11.90 -12.39
N SER A 315 -1.42 -12.37 -11.21
CA SER A 315 -2.24 -13.33 -10.45
C SER A 315 -3.57 -12.71 -10.03
N ARG A 316 -4.66 -13.49 -10.15
CA ARG A 316 -5.97 -13.15 -9.60
C ARG A 316 -5.98 -12.92 -8.08
N TYR A 317 -4.93 -13.37 -7.37
CA TYR A 317 -4.78 -13.24 -5.93
C TYR A 317 -4.02 -11.97 -5.51
N ALA A 318 -3.60 -11.14 -6.46
CA ALA A 318 -3.09 -9.81 -6.19
C ALA A 318 -4.24 -8.82 -5.96
N GLY A 319 -4.15 -7.99 -4.92
CA GLY A 319 -5.21 -7.03 -4.60
C GLY A 319 -5.45 -6.00 -5.70
N CYS A 320 -4.43 -5.68 -6.50
CA CYS A 320 -4.52 -4.75 -7.63
C CYS A 320 -5.19 -5.35 -8.89
N ALA A 321 -5.28 -6.68 -8.99
CA ALA A 321 -5.69 -7.35 -10.22
C ALA A 321 -7.02 -6.80 -10.81
N PRO A 322 -8.13 -6.68 -10.05
CA PRO A 322 -9.40 -6.26 -10.64
C PRO A 322 -9.49 -4.76 -10.96
N GLU A 323 -8.49 -3.97 -10.57
CA GLU A 323 -8.46 -2.53 -10.84
C GLU A 323 -7.50 -2.17 -11.97
N LEU A 324 -6.36 -2.87 -12.06
CA LEU A 324 -5.30 -2.50 -12.99
C LEU A 324 -5.29 -3.32 -14.28
N PHE A 325 -5.96 -4.47 -14.32
CA PHE A 325 -5.82 -5.40 -15.43
C PHE A 325 -7.15 -5.87 -16.00
N ASP A 326 -7.14 -6.09 -17.31
CA ASP A 326 -8.21 -6.80 -18.03
C ASP A 326 -8.11 -8.31 -17.79
N PRO A 327 -9.22 -9.05 -17.91
CA PRO A 327 -9.26 -10.50 -17.66
C PRO A 327 -8.18 -11.30 -18.36
N GLU A 328 -7.77 -10.89 -19.57
CA GLU A 328 -6.74 -11.55 -20.36
C GLU A 328 -5.33 -11.43 -19.79
N CYS A 329 -5.08 -10.43 -18.93
CA CYS A 329 -3.84 -10.27 -18.18
C CYS A 329 -3.87 -10.97 -16.82
N ILE A 330 -5.01 -11.58 -16.45
CA ILE A 330 -5.20 -12.20 -15.15
C ILE A 330 -5.22 -13.73 -15.27
N PHE A 331 -4.54 -14.42 -14.35
CA PHE A 331 -4.49 -15.88 -14.32
C PHE A 331 -4.53 -16.43 -12.90
N ASP A 332 -4.82 -17.72 -12.76
CA ASP A 332 -4.74 -18.45 -11.50
C ASP A 332 -3.38 -19.17 -11.40
N PRO A 333 -2.44 -18.73 -10.55
CA PRO A 333 -1.15 -19.40 -10.40
C PRO A 333 -1.24 -20.77 -9.71
N ALA A 334 -2.38 -21.12 -9.11
CA ALA A 334 -2.60 -22.44 -8.51
C ALA A 334 -3.12 -23.47 -9.53
N ASP A 335 -3.53 -23.03 -10.72
CA ASP A 335 -3.91 -23.85 -11.86
C ASP A 335 -2.74 -23.90 -12.85
N GLU A 336 -2.02 -25.04 -12.87
CA GLU A 336 -0.81 -25.21 -13.66
C GLU A 336 -1.08 -25.01 -15.16
N GLU A 337 -2.15 -25.61 -15.70
CA GLU A 337 -2.47 -25.53 -17.13
C GLU A 337 -2.84 -24.11 -17.54
N GLN A 338 -3.62 -23.41 -16.71
CA GLN A 338 -3.96 -22.01 -16.93
C GLN A 338 -2.70 -21.14 -16.88
N PHE A 339 -1.79 -21.41 -15.94
CA PHE A 339 -0.54 -20.65 -15.82
C PHE A 339 0.35 -20.86 -17.05
N VAL A 340 0.57 -22.10 -17.46
CA VAL A 340 1.37 -22.42 -18.67
C VAL A 340 0.78 -21.74 -19.90
N ALA A 341 -0.53 -21.80 -20.10
CA ALA A 341 -1.20 -21.15 -21.21
C ALA A 341 -1.05 -19.61 -21.18
N ALA A 342 -1.18 -19.00 -20.00
CA ALA A 342 -1.02 -17.57 -19.81
C ALA A 342 0.45 -17.13 -20.02
N LEU A 343 1.43 -17.86 -19.46
CA LEU A 343 2.85 -17.59 -19.66
C LEU A 343 3.25 -17.72 -21.12
N ARG A 344 2.71 -18.71 -21.85
CA ARG A 344 2.94 -18.88 -23.31
C ARG A 344 2.50 -17.64 -24.09
N ARG A 345 1.34 -17.06 -23.78
CA ARG A 345 0.88 -15.82 -24.40
C ARG A 345 1.82 -14.65 -24.07
N ALA A 346 2.25 -14.56 -22.80
CA ALA A 346 3.16 -13.53 -22.34
C ALA A 346 4.51 -13.58 -23.09
N VAL A 347 5.12 -14.78 -23.17
CA VAL A 347 6.38 -15.02 -23.88
C VAL A 347 6.27 -14.74 -25.39
N ARG A 348 5.10 -14.95 -25.99
CA ARG A 348 4.84 -14.63 -27.40
C ARG A 348 4.51 -13.15 -27.65
N GLY A 349 4.57 -12.29 -26.63
CA GLY A 349 4.26 -10.85 -26.75
C GLY A 349 2.78 -10.56 -27.04
N GLN A 350 1.88 -11.45 -26.61
CA GLN A 350 0.45 -11.35 -26.88
C GLN A 350 -0.35 -10.67 -25.75
N LEU A 351 0.34 -10.11 -24.76
CA LEU A 351 -0.31 -9.32 -23.72
C LEU A 351 -0.51 -7.86 -24.17
N PRO A 352 -1.59 -7.22 -23.73
CA PRO A 352 -1.79 -5.79 -23.92
C PRO A 352 -0.62 -4.98 -23.38
N ARG A 353 -0.40 -3.81 -23.96
CA ARG A 353 0.56 -2.84 -23.40
C ARG A 353 0.08 -2.35 -22.04
N ALA A 354 1.03 -1.99 -21.20
CA ALA A 354 0.73 -1.40 -19.89
C ALA A 354 -0.05 -0.07 -20.04
N ASP A 355 -1.18 0.02 -19.36
CA ASP A 355 -2.07 1.19 -19.39
C ASP A 355 -1.85 2.05 -18.13
N LYS A 356 -1.05 3.11 -18.27
CA LYS A 356 -0.76 4.05 -17.17
C LYS A 356 -1.98 4.83 -16.70
N SER A 357 -3.03 4.98 -17.52
CA SER A 357 -4.23 5.73 -17.16
C SER A 357 -5.04 5.08 -16.04
N ARG A 358 -4.79 3.79 -15.77
CA ARG A 358 -5.40 3.06 -14.65
C ARG A 358 -4.74 3.33 -13.31
N LEU A 359 -3.57 3.98 -13.31
CA LEU A 359 -2.85 4.30 -12.08
C LEU A 359 -3.30 5.66 -11.52
N ARG A 360 -3.34 5.75 -10.21
CA ARG A 360 -3.42 7.00 -9.48
C ARG A 360 -2.02 7.43 -9.07
N SER A 361 -1.73 8.73 -9.25
CA SER A 361 -0.48 9.31 -8.79
C SER A 361 -0.40 9.41 -7.27
N SER A 362 0.80 9.51 -6.74
CA SER A 362 1.01 9.75 -5.31
C SER A 362 0.43 11.09 -4.87
N ALA A 363 0.39 12.10 -5.76
CA ALA A 363 -0.25 13.38 -5.54
C ALA A 363 -1.77 13.23 -5.38
N GLU A 364 -2.46 12.60 -6.35
CA GLU A 364 -3.92 12.40 -6.28
C GLU A 364 -4.33 11.65 -5.00
N VAL A 365 -3.61 10.59 -4.64
CA VAL A 365 -3.89 9.80 -3.44
C VAL A 365 -3.61 10.62 -2.17
N GLY A 366 -2.48 11.32 -2.11
CA GLY A 366 -2.11 12.16 -0.98
C GLY A 366 -3.11 13.30 -0.74
N ASP A 367 -3.49 14.01 -1.79
CA ASP A 367 -4.44 15.12 -1.73
C ASP A 367 -5.84 14.64 -1.34
N LEU A 368 -6.29 13.49 -1.86
CA LEU A 368 -7.58 12.91 -1.51
C LEU A 368 -7.64 12.55 -0.01
N ILE A 369 -6.58 11.94 0.52
CA ILE A 369 -6.48 11.61 1.95
C ILE A 369 -6.41 12.90 2.77
N ALA A 370 -5.55 13.86 2.41
CA ALA A 370 -5.36 15.11 3.13
C ALA A 370 -6.68 15.87 3.26
N ASN A 371 -7.37 16.10 2.13
CA ASN A 371 -8.65 16.82 2.10
C ASN A 371 -9.72 16.15 2.96
N THR A 372 -9.79 14.80 2.91
CA THR A 372 -10.75 14.03 3.70
C THR A 372 -10.45 14.09 5.20
N VAL A 373 -9.16 14.05 5.58
CA VAL A 373 -8.73 14.16 6.98
C VAL A 373 -8.98 15.58 7.49
N LEU A 374 -8.65 16.62 6.71
CA LEU A 374 -8.92 18.03 7.02
C LEU A 374 -10.40 18.28 7.29
N ALA A 375 -11.29 17.78 6.43
CA ALA A 375 -12.74 17.89 6.62
C ALA A 375 -13.22 17.25 7.93
N SER A 376 -12.50 16.23 8.42
CA SER A 376 -12.84 15.58 9.70
C SER A 376 -12.33 16.34 10.93
N CYS A 377 -11.34 17.23 10.77
CA CYS A 377 -10.80 18.09 11.84
C CYS A 377 -11.64 19.35 12.06
N ALA A 378 -12.41 19.80 11.06
CA ALA A 378 -13.25 20.99 11.18
C ALA A 378 -14.30 20.83 12.29
N PRO A 379 -14.55 21.86 13.11
CA PRO A 379 -15.64 21.81 14.08
C PRO A 379 -16.95 21.58 13.35
N ARG A 380 -17.75 20.60 13.81
CA ARG A 380 -19.09 20.35 13.25
C ARG A 380 -19.88 21.64 13.35
N ARG A 381 -20.23 22.28 12.23
CA ARG A 381 -21.21 23.37 12.21
C ARG A 381 -22.49 22.80 12.82
N SER A 382 -22.92 23.37 13.94
CA SER A 382 -24.22 23.06 14.56
C SER A 382 -25.31 23.41 13.56
N THR A 383 -25.95 22.40 13.00
CA THR A 383 -27.18 22.56 12.17
C THR A 383 -28.42 22.67 13.07
N LYS A 384 -28.34 23.37 14.19
CA LYS A 384 -29.57 23.80 14.84
C LYS A 384 -30.05 25.04 14.09
N PRO A 385 -31.25 25.03 13.50
CA PRO A 385 -31.84 26.24 12.99
C PRO A 385 -31.97 27.20 14.18
N ARG A 386 -31.50 28.42 13.98
CA ARG A 386 -31.72 29.52 14.90
C ARG A 386 -33.25 29.74 14.88
N VAL A 387 -33.94 29.29 15.91
CA VAL A 387 -35.34 29.71 16.15
C VAL A 387 -35.22 31.19 16.51
N GLU A 388 -35.62 32.06 15.60
CA GLU A 388 -35.82 33.47 15.92
C GLU A 388 -36.97 33.54 16.91
N PRO A 389 -36.87 34.31 18.00
CA PRO A 389 -37.99 34.50 18.91
C PRO A 389 -39.05 35.35 18.18
N ASP A 390 -40.25 34.79 18.07
CA ASP A 390 -41.43 35.51 17.59
C ASP A 390 -41.57 36.82 18.36
N THR A 391 -41.50 37.95 17.66
CA THR A 391 -41.85 39.26 18.18
C THR A 391 -43.37 39.29 18.34
N VAL A 392 -43.80 39.14 19.58
CA VAL A 392 -45.18 39.41 19.96
C VAL A 392 -45.43 40.92 19.76
N GLN A 393 -46.18 41.28 18.73
CA GLN A 393 -46.76 42.61 18.58
C GLN A 393 -47.94 42.74 19.55
N ASP A 394 -47.73 43.49 20.64
CA ASP A 394 -48.81 44.00 21.46
C ASP A 394 -49.61 45.04 20.66
N SER A 395 -50.74 44.65 20.19
CA SER A 395 -51.77 45.58 19.69
C SER A 395 -52.50 46.18 20.87
N VAL A 396 -52.18 47.41 21.21
CA VAL A 396 -52.96 48.28 22.10
C VAL A 396 -54.19 48.71 21.34
N VAL A 397 -55.32 48.21 21.78
CA VAL A 397 -56.68 48.78 21.40
C VAL A 397 -56.99 49.85 22.39
N SER A 398 -57.12 51.09 21.88
CA SER A 398 -57.71 52.24 22.58
C SER A 398 -59.23 52.20 22.48
N ASN A 399 -59.85 52.27 23.58
CA ASN A 399 -61.06 53.08 23.81
C ASN A 399 -61.19 53.46 25.21
#